data_90b6ae7aca3ff971c2561a76e7f2822d
#
_entry.id   90b6ae7aca3ff971c2561a76e7f2822d
#
_cell.length_a   1.000
_cell.length_b   1.000
_cell.length_c   1.000
_cell.angle_alpha   90.00
_cell.angle_beta   90.00
_cell.angle_gamma   90.00
#
_symmetry.space_group_name_H-M   'P 1'
#
loop_
_entity.id
_entity.type
_entity.pdbx_description
1 polymer ?
#
loop_
_entity_poly.entity_id
_entity_poly.type
_entity_poly.pdbx_seq_one_letter_code
_entity_poly.pdbx_strand_id
1 'polypeptide(L)'
;MSKSVFIGDHVWIGQDAFVSKGTKIGSGAIVGAKCVTGGRILNSNCSYAGVPGKAVRENIFWLRPCVHSYKQEQTKSSMCYKNKEFLYSNDENCLSFDTIDKEIDRLSSSEERFDYLKKTIFENDNKNRFYVHNEQPKPSLLSRIFR
;
A
#
# COMPACT_ATOMS: atom_id res chain seq x y z
N MET A 1 10.07 -21.72 -0.69
CA MET A 1 8.65 -21.39 -0.46
C MET A 1 8.27 -20.17 -1.28
N SER A 2 7.20 -20.24 -2.05
CA SER A 2 6.57 -19.07 -2.67
C SER A 2 5.75 -18.33 -1.60
N LYS A 3 5.63 -17.01 -1.74
CA LYS A 3 4.76 -16.18 -0.91
C LYS A 3 4.06 -15.18 -1.81
N SER A 4 2.77 -14.98 -1.61
CA SER A 4 1.97 -14.03 -2.37
C SER A 4 2.45 -12.60 -2.17
N VAL A 5 2.24 -11.77 -3.18
CA VAL A 5 2.38 -10.31 -3.10
C VAL A 5 0.99 -9.71 -3.23
N PHE A 6 0.61 -8.85 -2.30
CA PHE A 6 -0.65 -8.11 -2.34
C PHE A 6 -0.38 -6.62 -2.49
N ILE A 7 -1.10 -6.00 -3.40
CA ILE A 7 -1.02 -4.55 -3.64
C ILE A 7 -2.44 -4.01 -3.60
N GLY A 8 -2.69 -3.10 -2.69
CA GLY A 8 -3.99 -2.46 -2.50
C GLY A 8 -4.35 -1.47 -3.61
N ASP A 9 -5.46 -0.79 -3.41
CA ASP A 9 -5.94 0.23 -4.34
C ASP A 9 -5.12 1.51 -4.21
N HIS A 10 -5.00 2.25 -5.31
CA HIS A 10 -4.36 3.56 -5.33
C HIS A 10 -2.94 3.56 -4.72
N VAL A 11 -2.18 2.51 -4.98
CA VAL A 11 -0.78 2.41 -4.56
C VAL A 11 0.12 3.02 -5.63
N TRP A 12 1.05 3.87 -5.23
CA TRP A 12 2.10 4.38 -6.11
C TRP A 12 3.40 3.64 -5.86
N ILE A 13 3.88 2.92 -6.86
CA ILE A 13 5.19 2.28 -6.83
C ILE A 13 6.14 3.11 -7.69
N GLY A 14 7.15 3.68 -7.04
CA GLY A 14 8.16 4.52 -7.68
C GLY A 14 9.09 3.71 -8.57
N GLN A 15 9.82 4.42 -9.44
CA GLN A 15 10.74 3.82 -10.40
C GLN A 15 11.80 2.96 -9.70
N ASP A 16 12.09 1.79 -10.27
CA ASP A 16 13.10 0.84 -9.77
C ASP A 16 12.84 0.34 -8.34
N ALA A 17 11.63 0.50 -7.79
CA ALA A 17 11.28 -0.11 -6.52
C ALA A 17 11.24 -1.63 -6.64
N PHE A 18 11.80 -2.33 -5.66
CA PHE A 18 11.82 -3.79 -5.62
C PHE A 18 10.80 -4.34 -4.63
N VAL A 19 9.73 -4.94 -5.17
CA VAL A 19 8.68 -5.56 -4.36
C VAL A 19 9.00 -7.05 -4.16
N SER A 20 9.45 -7.38 -2.97
CA SER A 20 9.85 -8.75 -2.61
C SER A 20 8.64 -9.64 -2.39
N LYS A 21 8.81 -10.96 -2.55
CA LYS A 21 7.80 -11.96 -2.19
C LYS A 21 7.35 -11.81 -0.74
N GLY A 22 6.06 -12.02 -0.48
CA GLY A 22 5.44 -11.86 0.83
C GLY A 22 5.15 -10.41 1.23
N THR A 23 5.39 -9.44 0.33
CA THR A 23 5.02 -8.05 0.58
C THR A 23 3.52 -7.87 0.49
N LYS A 24 2.94 -7.18 1.47
CA LYS A 24 1.55 -6.75 1.50
C LYS A 24 1.51 -5.23 1.57
N ILE A 25 0.95 -4.58 0.56
CA ILE A 25 0.90 -3.11 0.48
C ILE A 25 -0.54 -2.66 0.65
N GLY A 26 -0.80 -1.90 1.71
CA GLY A 26 -2.12 -1.34 1.98
C GLY A 26 -2.52 -0.26 0.98
N SER A 27 -3.84 -0.09 0.79
CA SER A 27 -4.41 0.91 -0.12
C SER A 27 -3.94 2.32 0.24
N GLY A 28 -3.65 3.14 -0.77
CA GLY A 28 -3.18 4.51 -0.62
C GLY A 28 -1.69 4.65 -0.24
N ALA A 29 -0.94 3.56 -0.20
CA ALA A 29 0.50 3.62 0.11
C ALA A 29 1.33 4.16 -1.06
N ILE A 30 2.48 4.73 -0.73
CA ILE A 30 3.52 5.14 -1.69
C ILE A 30 4.80 4.37 -1.39
N VAL A 31 5.31 3.65 -2.36
CA VAL A 31 6.64 3.04 -2.33
C VAL A 31 7.58 3.91 -3.16
N GLY A 32 8.51 4.57 -2.52
CA GLY A 32 9.44 5.49 -3.18
C GLY A 32 10.34 4.81 -4.20
N ALA A 33 10.94 5.60 -5.08
CA ALA A 33 11.88 5.08 -6.07
C ALA A 33 13.04 4.34 -5.40
N LYS A 34 13.47 3.22 -6.01
CA LYS A 34 14.55 2.34 -5.53
C LYS A 34 14.34 1.77 -4.12
N CYS A 35 13.13 1.84 -3.57
CA CYS A 35 12.80 1.24 -2.29
C CYS A 35 12.75 -0.29 -2.40
N VAL A 36 13.26 -0.99 -1.40
CA VAL A 36 13.18 -2.46 -1.29
C VAL A 36 12.23 -2.82 -0.16
N THR A 37 11.10 -3.46 -0.47
CA THR A 37 10.05 -3.75 0.52
C THR A 37 10.41 -4.85 1.52
N GLY A 38 11.26 -5.79 1.14
CA GLY A 38 11.77 -6.84 2.05
C GLY A 38 10.72 -7.83 2.55
N GLY A 39 9.62 -8.05 1.82
CA GLY A 39 8.57 -9.00 2.22
C GLY A 39 7.75 -8.54 3.44
N ARG A 40 7.61 -7.24 3.64
CA ARG A 40 6.94 -6.62 4.79
C ARG A 40 5.51 -6.24 4.48
N ILE A 41 4.76 -5.95 5.55
CA ILE A 41 3.46 -5.28 5.47
C ILE A 41 3.71 -3.78 5.49
N LEU A 42 3.22 -3.08 4.47
CA LEU A 42 3.29 -1.64 4.32
C LEU A 42 1.90 -1.06 4.58
N ASN A 43 1.82 -0.17 5.56
CA ASN A 43 0.54 0.42 6.00
C ASN A 43 -0.10 1.27 4.91
N SER A 44 -1.42 1.32 4.94
CA SER A 44 -2.23 2.23 4.14
C SER A 44 -1.90 3.69 4.44
N ASN A 45 -2.07 4.56 3.45
CA ASN A 45 -1.86 6.01 3.58
C ASN A 45 -0.47 6.40 4.11
N CYS A 46 0.54 5.57 3.82
CA CYS A 46 1.93 5.78 4.25
C CYS A 46 2.89 5.81 3.08
N SER A 47 3.94 6.60 3.18
CA SER A 47 5.05 6.56 2.24
C SER A 47 6.24 5.81 2.81
N TYR A 48 6.91 5.05 1.95
CA TYR A 48 8.06 4.21 2.28
C TYR A 48 9.23 4.54 1.37
N ALA A 49 10.44 4.58 1.94
CA ALA A 49 11.66 4.79 1.18
C ALA A 49 12.84 4.03 1.79
N GLY A 50 13.88 3.83 0.99
CA GLY A 50 15.15 3.24 1.41
C GLY A 50 15.28 1.74 1.19
N VAL A 51 16.43 1.21 1.58
CA VAL A 51 16.83 -0.19 1.49
C VAL A 51 17.41 -0.64 2.84
N PRO A 52 16.64 -1.37 3.65
CA PRO A 52 15.24 -1.77 3.48
C PRO A 52 14.27 -0.58 3.64
N GLY A 53 13.11 -0.68 2.98
CA GLY A 53 12.06 0.35 3.04
C GLY A 53 11.58 0.62 4.45
N LYS A 54 11.54 1.88 4.85
CA LYS A 54 11.02 2.35 6.14
C LYS A 54 9.91 3.37 5.90
N ALA A 55 8.93 3.44 6.80
CA ALA A 55 7.92 4.47 6.78
C ALA A 55 8.58 5.85 6.97
N VAL A 56 8.28 6.77 6.06
CA VAL A 56 8.80 8.14 6.06
C VAL A 56 7.74 9.13 6.49
N ARG A 57 6.50 8.90 6.05
CA ARG A 57 5.38 9.78 6.34
C ARG A 57 4.09 8.99 6.41
N GLU A 58 3.22 9.34 7.33
CA GLU A 58 1.90 8.76 7.54
C GLU A 58 0.79 9.77 7.22
N ASN A 59 -0.44 9.28 7.12
CA ASN A 59 -1.63 10.09 6.79
C ASN A 59 -1.43 10.90 5.52
N ILE A 60 -0.90 10.25 4.49
CA ILE A 60 -0.68 10.84 3.17
C ILE A 60 -1.74 10.37 2.20
N PHE A 61 -1.99 11.20 1.22
CA PHE A 61 -2.76 10.88 0.05
C PHE A 61 -2.04 11.47 -1.17
N TRP A 62 -2.08 10.78 -2.30
CA TRP A 62 -1.51 11.31 -3.52
C TRP A 62 -2.57 11.46 -4.61
N LEU A 63 -2.44 12.50 -5.38
CA LEU A 63 -3.21 12.74 -6.59
C LEU A 63 -2.24 12.91 -7.74
N ARG A 64 -2.66 12.46 -8.91
CA ARG A 64 -1.95 12.72 -10.16
C ARG A 64 -2.84 13.52 -11.12
N PRO A 65 -3.12 14.79 -10.82
CA PRO A 65 -3.88 15.63 -11.73
C PRO A 65 -3.05 15.91 -12.97
N CYS A 66 -3.74 16.22 -14.07
CA CYS A 66 -3.09 16.71 -15.28
C CYS A 66 -2.65 18.15 -15.03
N VAL A 67 -1.38 18.34 -14.71
CA VAL A 67 -0.87 19.64 -14.22
C VAL A 67 -0.32 20.56 -15.33
N HIS A 68 -0.33 20.13 -16.58
CA HIS A 68 0.22 20.94 -17.69
C HIS A 68 -0.49 22.28 -17.88
N SER A 69 -1.75 22.38 -17.45
CA SER A 69 -2.57 23.60 -17.50
C SER A 69 -2.61 24.38 -16.18
N TYR A 70 -1.91 23.90 -15.16
CA TYR A 70 -1.94 24.53 -13.83
C TYR A 70 -1.20 25.88 -13.85
N LYS A 71 -1.85 26.88 -13.27
CA LYS A 71 -1.18 28.13 -12.91
C LYS A 71 -0.33 27.92 -11.64
N GLN A 72 0.62 28.82 -11.42
CA GLN A 72 1.54 28.74 -10.27
C GLN A 72 0.82 28.63 -8.92
N GLU A 73 -0.30 29.32 -8.75
CA GLU A 73 -1.12 29.28 -7.51
C GLU A 73 -1.76 27.90 -7.31
N GLN A 74 -2.28 27.29 -8.36
CA GLN A 74 -2.86 25.96 -8.32
C GLN A 74 -1.79 24.89 -7.97
N THR A 75 -0.58 25.02 -8.52
CA THR A 75 0.53 24.14 -8.21
C THR A 75 0.92 24.26 -6.72
N LYS A 76 0.97 25.46 -6.19
CA LYS A 76 1.25 25.68 -4.77
C LYS A 76 0.17 25.11 -3.86
N SER A 77 -1.09 25.28 -4.20
CA SER A 77 -2.22 24.79 -3.38
C SER A 77 -2.33 23.26 -3.40
N SER A 78 -2.00 22.60 -4.52
CA SER A 78 -2.07 21.14 -4.63
C SER A 78 -1.03 20.40 -3.78
N MET A 79 0.04 21.06 -3.37
CA MET A 79 1.06 20.46 -2.50
C MET A 79 0.64 20.35 -1.02
N CYS A 80 -0.45 20.98 -0.62
CA CYS A 80 -0.87 21.10 0.78
C CYS A 80 -2.31 20.64 1.01
N TYR A 81 -2.74 19.56 0.36
CA TYR A 81 -4.07 19.03 0.56
C TYR A 81 -4.25 18.51 2.00
N LYS A 82 -5.17 19.10 2.74
CA LYS A 82 -5.36 18.81 4.17
C LYS A 82 -6.62 17.97 4.47
N ASN A 83 -7.44 17.70 3.47
CA ASN A 83 -8.67 16.96 3.67
C ASN A 83 -8.39 15.48 3.88
N LYS A 84 -8.88 14.93 4.99
CA LYS A 84 -8.72 13.52 5.35
C LYS A 84 -9.76 12.60 4.69
N GLU A 85 -10.75 13.14 3.99
CA GLU A 85 -11.80 12.36 3.30
C GLU A 85 -11.25 11.39 2.26
N PHE A 86 -10.05 11.64 1.75
CA PHE A 86 -9.40 10.79 0.76
C PHE A 86 -8.54 9.68 1.36
N LEU A 87 -8.32 9.71 2.66
CA LEU A 87 -7.56 8.63 3.30
C LEU A 87 -8.40 7.35 3.33
N TYR A 88 -7.77 6.25 3.02
CA TYR A 88 -8.38 4.94 3.23
C TYR A 88 -8.56 4.71 4.73
N SER A 89 -9.65 4.08 5.09
CA SER A 89 -9.98 3.75 6.47
C SER A 89 -10.39 2.29 6.58
N ASN A 90 -10.35 1.74 7.79
CA ASN A 90 -10.89 0.42 8.04
C ASN A 90 -12.42 0.50 8.04
N ASP A 91 -13.06 -0.26 7.17
CA ASP A 91 -14.51 -0.38 7.07
C ASP A 91 -14.93 -1.80 6.64
N GLU A 92 -16.22 -2.03 6.49
CA GLU A 92 -16.78 -3.32 6.10
C GLU A 92 -16.39 -3.82 4.70
N ASN A 93 -15.87 -2.93 3.85
CA ASN A 93 -15.46 -3.25 2.49
C ASN A 93 -14.00 -3.71 2.40
N CYS A 94 -13.28 -3.73 3.51
CA CYS A 94 -11.88 -4.13 3.53
C CYS A 94 -11.72 -5.62 3.33
N LEU A 95 -10.86 -6.01 2.40
CA LEU A 95 -10.44 -7.40 2.20
C LEU A 95 -9.27 -7.75 3.11
N SER A 96 -9.30 -8.94 3.66
CA SER A 96 -8.21 -9.49 4.47
C SER A 96 -7.22 -10.25 3.59
N PHE A 97 -5.95 -9.87 3.62
CA PHE A 97 -4.87 -10.62 2.98
C PHE A 97 -4.83 -12.07 3.44
N ASP A 98 -5.00 -12.30 4.75
CA ASP A 98 -4.88 -13.63 5.33
C ASP A 98 -6.05 -14.55 4.96
N THR A 99 -7.23 -13.97 4.77
CA THR A 99 -8.40 -14.71 4.29
C THR A 99 -8.19 -15.17 2.86
N ILE A 100 -7.70 -14.29 2.00
CA ILE A 100 -7.43 -14.61 0.60
C ILE A 100 -6.32 -15.66 0.49
N ASP A 101 -5.21 -15.51 1.21
CA ASP A 101 -4.12 -16.51 1.21
C ASP A 101 -4.63 -17.89 1.64
N LYS A 102 -5.43 -17.96 2.71
CA LYS A 102 -6.00 -19.24 3.19
C LYS A 102 -6.92 -19.90 2.17
N GLU A 103 -7.76 -19.11 1.49
CA GLU A 103 -8.64 -19.69 0.46
C GLU A 103 -7.86 -20.15 -0.77
N ILE A 104 -6.85 -19.42 -1.21
CA ILE A 104 -5.96 -19.85 -2.30
C ILE A 104 -5.25 -21.16 -1.95
N ASP A 105 -4.81 -21.31 -0.71
CA ASP A 105 -4.12 -22.53 -0.25
C ASP A 105 -5.06 -23.74 -0.19
N ARG A 106 -6.37 -23.54 0.01
CA ARG A 106 -7.38 -24.62 0.02
C ARG A 106 -7.76 -25.12 -1.35
N LEU A 107 -7.69 -24.25 -2.36
CA LEU A 107 -8.09 -24.55 -3.72
C LEU A 107 -7.00 -25.39 -4.41
N SER A 108 -7.43 -26.46 -5.07
CA SER A 108 -6.51 -27.45 -5.62
C SER A 108 -6.02 -27.12 -7.02
N SER A 109 -6.86 -26.47 -7.85
CA SER A 109 -6.52 -26.15 -9.23
C SER A 109 -6.17 -24.68 -9.44
N SER A 110 -5.42 -24.40 -10.49
CA SER A 110 -5.10 -23.01 -10.89
C SER A 110 -6.33 -22.26 -11.38
N GLU A 111 -7.26 -22.95 -12.04
CA GLU A 111 -8.51 -22.38 -12.50
C GLU A 111 -9.40 -21.92 -11.33
N GLU A 112 -9.60 -22.78 -10.33
CA GLU A 112 -10.35 -22.43 -9.12
C GLU A 112 -9.74 -21.21 -8.40
N ARG A 113 -8.42 -21.16 -8.29
CA ARG A 113 -7.71 -20.02 -7.69
C ARG A 113 -7.91 -18.74 -8.49
N PHE A 114 -7.84 -18.83 -9.81
CA PHE A 114 -8.06 -17.68 -10.69
C PHE A 114 -9.49 -17.16 -10.60
N ASP A 115 -10.48 -18.06 -10.67
CA ASP A 115 -11.90 -17.69 -10.55
C ASP A 115 -12.21 -17.05 -9.20
N TYR A 116 -11.67 -17.60 -8.13
CA TYR A 116 -11.79 -17.01 -6.79
C TYR A 116 -11.21 -15.59 -6.74
N LEU A 117 -9.99 -15.40 -7.25
CA LEU A 117 -9.35 -14.07 -7.27
C LEU A 117 -10.09 -13.09 -8.16
N LYS A 118 -10.58 -13.55 -9.33
CA LYS A 118 -11.38 -12.74 -10.23
C LYS A 118 -12.63 -12.21 -9.53
N LYS A 119 -13.40 -13.10 -8.92
CA LYS A 119 -14.63 -12.74 -8.20
C LYS A 119 -14.37 -11.86 -6.99
N THR A 120 -13.33 -12.15 -6.22
CA THR A 120 -13.06 -11.47 -4.95
C THR A 120 -12.40 -10.10 -5.15
N ILE A 121 -11.54 -9.95 -6.16
CA ILE A 121 -10.73 -8.74 -6.35
C ILE A 121 -11.19 -7.97 -7.59
N PHE A 122 -11.25 -8.59 -8.77
CA PHE A 122 -11.51 -7.85 -10.01
C PHE A 122 -12.96 -7.42 -10.18
N GLU A 123 -13.89 -8.20 -9.71
CA GLU A 123 -15.33 -7.90 -9.75
C GLU A 123 -15.82 -7.13 -8.52
N ASN A 124 -14.92 -6.81 -7.61
CA ASN A 124 -15.24 -6.04 -6.40
C ASN A 124 -14.95 -4.56 -6.63
N ASP A 125 -16.00 -3.76 -6.76
CA ASP A 125 -15.95 -2.31 -6.99
C ASP A 125 -15.74 -1.48 -5.71
N ASN A 126 -15.62 -2.14 -4.56
CA ASN A 126 -15.45 -1.44 -3.29
C ASN A 126 -14.09 -0.74 -3.21
N LYS A 127 -14.08 0.45 -2.63
CA LYS A 127 -12.87 1.15 -2.19
C LYS A 127 -12.24 0.42 -0.99
N ASN A 128 -11.12 0.87 -0.48
CA ASN A 128 -10.49 0.36 0.74
C ASN A 128 -10.18 -1.15 0.73
N ARG A 129 -10.02 -1.77 -0.43
CA ARG A 129 -9.89 -3.23 -0.53
C ARG A 129 -8.86 -3.82 0.42
N PHE A 130 -7.72 -3.18 0.61
CA PHE A 130 -6.69 -3.65 1.53
C PHE A 130 -6.26 -2.53 2.47
N TYR A 131 -7.08 -2.25 3.48
CA TYR A 131 -6.64 -1.34 4.53
C TYR A 131 -5.78 -2.08 5.55
N VAL A 132 -4.60 -1.54 5.80
CA VAL A 132 -3.66 -2.07 6.79
C VAL A 132 -3.13 -0.94 7.65
N HIS A 133 -3.18 -1.13 8.95
CA HIS A 133 -2.54 -0.25 9.91
C HIS A 133 -1.93 -1.09 11.03
N ASN A 134 -0.67 -1.45 10.88
CA ASN A 134 0.10 -2.10 11.93
C ASN A 134 0.89 -1.04 12.69
N GLU A 135 0.83 -1.06 14.00
CA GLU A 135 1.71 -0.23 14.82
C GLU A 135 3.16 -0.56 14.46
N GLN A 136 3.87 0.41 13.93
CA GLN A 136 5.32 0.26 13.72
C GLN A 136 5.97 0.12 15.10
N PRO A 137 6.88 -0.84 15.32
CA PRO A 137 7.63 -0.90 16.55
C PRO A 137 8.31 0.46 16.74
N LYS A 138 7.98 1.13 17.84
CA LYS A 138 8.64 2.40 18.20
C LYS A 138 10.14 2.17 18.18
N PRO A 139 10.93 3.03 17.55
CA PRO A 139 12.39 2.88 17.53
C PRO A 139 12.86 2.74 18.97
N SER A 140 13.59 1.66 19.25
CA SER A 140 14.13 1.42 20.59
C SER A 140 15.00 2.60 21.01
N LEU A 141 15.02 2.91 22.30
CA LEU A 141 15.88 3.98 22.87
C LEU A 141 17.33 3.88 22.37
N LEU A 142 17.84 2.68 22.16
CA LEU A 142 19.17 2.40 21.63
C LEU A 142 19.39 2.92 20.18
N SER A 143 18.36 2.95 19.34
CA SER A 143 18.47 3.49 17.97
C SER A 143 18.52 5.03 17.93
N ARG A 144 18.27 5.71 19.04
CA ARG A 144 18.37 7.17 19.17
C ARG A 144 19.79 7.63 19.61
N ILE A 145 20.60 6.72 20.14
CA ILE A 145 21.93 7.04 20.68
C ILE A 145 23.03 6.95 19.59
N PHE A 146 22.73 6.26 18.49
CA PHE A 146 23.68 6.06 17.37
C PHE A 146 23.26 6.81 16.08
N ARG A 147 22.79 8.04 16.21
CA ARG A 147 22.66 8.98 15.09
C ARG A 147 23.64 10.10 15.22
#